data_1518b3523cc018aec7ed36c8eaf4555f
#
_entry.id   1518b3523cc018aec7ed36c8eaf4555f
#
_cell.length_a   1.000
_cell.length_b   1.000
_cell.length_c   1.000
_cell.angle_alpha   90.00
_cell.angle_beta   90.00
_cell.angle_gamma   90.00
#
_symmetry.space_group_name_H-M   'P 1'
#
loop_
_entity.id
_entity.type
_entity.pdbx_description
1 polymer ?
#
loop_
_entity_poly.entity_id
_entity_poly.type
_entity_poly.pdbx_seq_one_letter_code
_entity_poly.pdbx_strand_id
1 'polypeptide(L)'
;TFARRFGAVATLLALLAACATPRIEPWSVSEGLNAPESAYLDRESGLLFVSQVGLRPGGTPMDKDGNGVISKLTRDGKVLALNWVTGLNSPKGLRSHGGTLWVADVDEMVSIDISSGTIKSRIKVDGAKFLNDVATGPDGAVYVSDMLTSKIHRIKDGIPTTFAEGEQLEYPNGLLVEGDSLVVAAWGKPEANFSTKVPGHLYRLNLTTGAKTLITSKPTGNLDGLESDGQGGYVVSDWVAGKILHVAANGDTRLLRQFKQGTADLAYLPESRTLILPHMLENRVQAYDLSADFK
;
A
#
# COMPACT_ATOMS: atom_id res chain seq x y z
N THR A 1 -8.92 61.26 50.71
CA THR A 1 -9.39 60.90 49.31
C THR A 1 -8.57 59.75 48.78
N PHE A 2 -9.19 58.52 48.86
CA PHE A 2 -8.59 57.29 48.33
C PHE A 2 -9.20 57.05 46.91
N ALA A 3 -8.37 57.10 45.90
CA ALA A 3 -8.76 56.71 44.54
C ALA A 3 -8.57 55.21 44.34
N ARG A 4 -9.61 54.45 44.14
CA ARG A 4 -9.60 53.04 43.74
C ARG A 4 -9.35 52.95 42.22
N ARG A 5 -8.25 52.32 41.82
CA ARG A 5 -8.01 51.93 40.44
C ARG A 5 -8.66 50.54 40.19
N PHE A 6 -9.63 50.48 39.31
CA PHE A 6 -10.15 49.22 38.74
C PHE A 6 -9.26 48.80 37.59
N GLY A 7 -8.57 47.71 37.77
CA GLY A 7 -7.86 47.05 36.67
C GLY A 7 -8.82 46.15 35.92
N ALA A 8 -9.04 46.41 34.64
CA ALA A 8 -9.79 45.51 33.75
C ALA A 8 -8.87 44.36 33.32
N VAL A 9 -9.21 43.12 33.69
CA VAL A 9 -8.55 41.93 33.19
C VAL A 9 -9.24 41.55 31.87
N ALA A 10 -8.57 41.80 30.75
CA ALA A 10 -9.01 41.35 29.45
C ALA A 10 -8.64 39.85 29.28
N THR A 11 -9.62 38.97 29.35
CA THR A 11 -9.45 37.55 29.09
C THR A 11 -9.39 37.33 27.57
N LEU A 12 -8.19 37.05 27.05
CA LEU A 12 -7.97 36.71 25.66
C LEU A 12 -8.43 35.26 25.45
N LEU A 13 -9.63 35.03 24.90
CA LEU A 13 -10.04 33.72 24.39
C LEU A 13 -9.30 33.46 23.08
N ALA A 14 -8.27 32.61 23.12
CA ALA A 14 -7.67 32.04 21.92
C ALA A 14 -8.64 31.01 21.33
N LEU A 15 -9.31 31.36 20.24
CA LEU A 15 -10.03 30.40 19.40
C LEU A 15 -8.99 29.51 18.71
N LEU A 16 -8.79 28.32 19.22
CA LEU A 16 -8.15 27.22 18.47
C LEU A 16 -9.10 26.83 17.34
N ALA A 17 -8.92 27.43 16.17
CA ALA A 17 -9.50 26.90 14.95
C ALA A 17 -8.86 25.54 14.71
N ALA A 18 -9.55 24.46 15.05
CA ALA A 18 -9.20 23.13 14.59
C ALA A 18 -9.25 23.17 13.06
N CYS A 19 -8.08 23.16 12.42
CA CYS A 19 -8.00 22.93 10.98
C CYS A 19 -8.58 21.55 10.70
N ALA A 20 -9.88 21.51 10.35
CA ALA A 20 -10.49 20.29 9.86
C ALA A 20 -9.72 19.87 8.61
N THR A 21 -9.13 18.69 8.63
CA THR A 21 -8.47 18.12 7.45
C THR A 21 -9.49 18.07 6.32
N PRO A 22 -9.20 18.60 5.12
CA PRO A 22 -10.16 18.61 4.04
C PRO A 22 -10.61 17.18 3.74
N ARG A 23 -11.91 16.95 3.80
CA ARG A 23 -12.53 15.68 3.41
C ARG A 23 -12.31 15.49 1.91
N ILE A 24 -11.89 14.31 1.51
CA ILE A 24 -11.83 13.95 0.11
C ILE A 24 -13.21 13.46 -0.30
N GLU A 25 -13.84 14.15 -1.27
CA GLU A 25 -15.07 13.67 -1.85
C GLU A 25 -14.83 12.37 -2.62
N PRO A 26 -15.74 11.40 -2.58
CA PRO A 26 -15.62 10.17 -3.36
C PRO A 26 -15.47 10.45 -4.86
N TRP A 27 -14.53 9.77 -5.49
CA TRP A 27 -14.28 9.87 -6.92
C TRP A 27 -13.97 8.49 -7.52
N SER A 28 -14.06 8.36 -8.83
CA SER A 28 -13.75 7.14 -9.57
C SER A 28 -13.11 7.45 -10.91
N VAL A 29 -12.08 6.69 -11.27
CA VAL A 29 -11.39 6.72 -12.56
C VAL A 29 -11.35 5.31 -13.11
N SER A 30 -11.77 5.14 -14.38
CA SER A 30 -11.70 3.86 -15.11
C SER A 30 -11.19 4.02 -16.54
N GLU A 31 -11.38 5.20 -17.13
CA GLU A 31 -10.96 5.45 -18.51
C GLU A 31 -9.43 5.36 -18.64
N GLY A 32 -8.97 4.51 -19.56
CA GLY A 32 -7.55 4.29 -19.83
C GLY A 32 -6.80 3.47 -18.80
N LEU A 33 -7.47 2.89 -17.79
CA LEU A 33 -6.87 1.96 -16.85
C LEU A 33 -6.95 0.52 -17.37
N ASN A 34 -5.88 -0.25 -17.13
CA ASN A 34 -5.81 -1.67 -17.45
C ASN A 34 -5.17 -2.45 -16.30
N ALA A 35 -5.98 -3.19 -15.56
CA ALA A 35 -5.60 -3.94 -14.39
C ALA A 35 -4.78 -3.12 -13.38
N PRO A 36 -5.37 -2.03 -12.81
CA PRO A 36 -4.70 -1.25 -11.77
C PRO A 36 -4.51 -2.15 -10.53
N GLU A 37 -3.28 -2.19 -10.04
CA GLU A 37 -2.92 -3.15 -8.99
C GLU A 37 -2.56 -2.46 -7.67
N SER A 38 -1.85 -1.34 -7.68
CA SER A 38 -1.53 -0.59 -6.48
C SER A 38 -1.90 0.89 -6.66
N ALA A 39 -2.42 1.49 -5.58
CA ALA A 39 -2.63 2.92 -5.47
C ALA A 39 -1.83 3.45 -4.27
N TYR A 40 -0.84 4.28 -4.51
CA TYR A 40 0.03 4.83 -3.49
C TYR A 40 0.00 6.36 -3.49
N LEU A 41 -0.36 6.95 -2.34
CA LEU A 41 -0.26 8.39 -2.14
C LEU A 41 1.11 8.75 -1.56
N ASP A 42 1.96 9.34 -2.37
CA ASP A 42 3.21 9.93 -1.89
C ASP A 42 2.92 11.19 -1.06
N ARG A 43 3.18 11.11 0.24
CA ARG A 43 2.85 12.19 1.17
C ARG A 43 3.73 13.43 0.99
N GLU A 44 4.93 13.29 0.43
CA GLU A 44 5.86 14.38 0.21
C GLU A 44 5.42 15.26 -0.97
N SER A 45 5.08 14.66 -2.10
CA SER A 45 4.61 15.38 -3.29
C SER A 45 3.10 15.66 -3.29
N GLY A 46 2.32 14.91 -2.49
CA GLY A 46 0.86 14.92 -2.52
C GLY A 46 0.25 14.27 -3.76
N LEU A 47 1.06 13.55 -4.55
CA LEU A 47 0.64 12.86 -5.78
C LEU A 47 0.23 11.42 -5.50
N LEU A 48 -0.79 10.98 -6.20
CA LEU A 48 -1.23 9.59 -6.22
C LEU A 48 -0.62 8.88 -7.44
N PHE A 49 0.07 7.78 -7.18
CA PHE A 49 0.60 6.90 -8.22
C PHE A 49 -0.23 5.62 -8.26
N VAL A 50 -0.51 5.15 -9.48
CA VAL A 50 -1.26 3.91 -9.71
C VAL A 50 -0.45 3.04 -10.65
N SER A 51 -0.06 1.86 -10.18
CA SER A 51 0.54 0.84 -11.05
C SER A 51 -0.57 0.14 -11.86
N GLN A 52 -0.28 -0.15 -13.10
CA GLN A 52 -1.16 -0.91 -13.98
C GLN A 52 -0.38 -2.08 -14.57
N VAL A 53 -0.85 -3.28 -14.32
CA VAL A 53 -0.23 -4.52 -14.85
C VAL A 53 -0.26 -4.54 -16.38
N GLY A 54 -1.28 -3.96 -17.00
CA GLY A 54 -1.40 -3.92 -18.45
C GLY A 54 -1.76 -5.27 -19.06
N LEU A 55 -2.69 -5.99 -18.46
CA LEU A 55 -3.08 -7.34 -18.92
C LEU A 55 -3.58 -7.35 -20.35
N ARG A 56 -2.99 -8.23 -21.18
CA ARG A 56 -3.49 -8.61 -22.50
C ARG A 56 -4.48 -9.76 -22.40
N PRO A 57 -5.37 -9.95 -23.38
CA PRO A 57 -6.19 -11.15 -23.44
C PRO A 57 -5.33 -12.43 -23.40
N GLY A 58 -5.57 -13.28 -22.41
CA GLY A 58 -4.78 -14.51 -22.17
C GLY A 58 -3.45 -14.31 -21.48
N GLY A 59 -3.08 -13.08 -21.16
CA GLY A 59 -1.88 -12.76 -20.38
C GLY A 59 -2.04 -13.00 -18.90
N THR A 60 -0.93 -12.93 -18.19
CA THR A 60 -0.82 -13.13 -16.74
C THR A 60 -0.15 -11.94 -16.06
N PRO A 61 -0.32 -11.74 -14.75
CA PRO A 61 0.39 -10.68 -14.02
C PRO A 61 1.88 -10.99 -13.78
N MET A 62 2.44 -11.95 -14.52
CA MET A 62 3.87 -12.30 -14.53
C MET A 62 4.51 -12.07 -15.89
N ASP A 63 3.74 -11.60 -16.87
CA ASP A 63 4.26 -11.42 -18.22
C ASP A 63 5.29 -10.29 -18.27
N LYS A 64 6.32 -10.49 -19.06
CA LYS A 64 7.39 -9.51 -19.31
C LYS A 64 7.26 -8.98 -20.72
N ASP A 65 6.23 -8.22 -20.97
CA ASP A 65 5.85 -7.80 -22.30
C ASP A 65 5.93 -6.27 -22.52
N GLY A 66 6.39 -5.53 -21.48
CA GLY A 66 6.59 -4.09 -21.55
C GLY A 66 5.31 -3.26 -21.53
N ASN A 67 4.15 -3.84 -21.20
CA ASN A 67 2.85 -3.17 -21.22
C ASN A 67 2.51 -2.43 -19.93
N GLY A 68 3.22 -2.73 -18.86
CA GLY A 68 3.00 -2.13 -17.55
C GLY A 68 3.31 -0.63 -17.57
N VAL A 69 2.51 0.12 -16.85
CA VAL A 69 2.66 1.57 -16.73
C VAL A 69 2.40 2.04 -15.30
N ILE A 70 2.88 3.24 -14.98
CA ILE A 70 2.44 3.98 -13.79
C ILE A 70 1.64 5.19 -14.26
N SER A 71 0.45 5.35 -13.70
CA SER A 71 -0.35 6.56 -13.84
C SER A 71 -0.06 7.53 -12.69
N LYS A 72 -0.20 8.82 -12.97
CA LYS A 72 -0.05 9.90 -12.00
C LYS A 72 -1.35 10.70 -11.92
N LEU A 73 -1.88 10.81 -10.71
CA LEU A 73 -3.12 11.51 -10.40
C LEU A 73 -2.88 12.51 -9.26
N THR A 74 -3.83 13.42 -9.09
CA THR A 74 -3.96 14.18 -7.85
C THR A 74 -4.69 13.34 -6.80
N ARG A 75 -4.57 13.72 -5.54
CA ARG A 75 -5.25 13.07 -4.40
C ARG A 75 -6.78 13.01 -4.56
N ASP A 76 -7.39 13.97 -5.26
CA ASP A 76 -8.82 14.07 -5.54
C ASP A 76 -9.23 13.36 -6.85
N GLY A 77 -8.36 12.54 -7.42
CA GLY A 77 -8.66 11.66 -8.55
C GLY A 77 -8.53 12.30 -9.93
N LYS A 78 -8.06 13.54 -10.05
CA LYS A 78 -7.80 14.14 -11.36
C LYS A 78 -6.58 13.47 -11.99
N VAL A 79 -6.76 12.89 -13.18
CA VAL A 79 -5.67 12.28 -13.94
C VAL A 79 -4.75 13.36 -14.48
N LEU A 80 -3.47 13.30 -14.12
CA LEU A 80 -2.41 14.18 -14.66
C LEU A 80 -1.71 13.53 -15.83
N ALA A 81 -1.45 12.23 -15.77
CA ALA A 81 -0.87 11.44 -16.86
C ALA A 81 -1.22 9.95 -16.65
N LEU A 82 -1.92 9.34 -17.60
CA LEU A 82 -2.26 7.90 -17.57
C LEU A 82 -1.02 7.03 -17.72
N ASN A 83 -0.10 7.41 -18.58
CA ASN A 83 1.14 6.70 -18.88
C ASN A 83 2.34 7.57 -18.48
N TRP A 84 2.41 7.93 -17.19
CA TRP A 84 3.48 8.78 -16.68
C TRP A 84 4.85 8.10 -16.77
N VAL A 85 4.89 6.79 -16.44
CA VAL A 85 6.04 5.93 -16.70
C VAL A 85 5.58 4.72 -17.50
N THR A 86 6.32 4.34 -18.52
CA THR A 86 6.04 3.22 -19.43
C THR A 86 7.22 2.26 -19.53
N GLY A 87 7.01 1.12 -20.20
CA GLY A 87 8.07 0.13 -20.44
C GLY A 87 8.37 -0.69 -19.20
N LEU A 88 7.42 -0.78 -18.26
CA LEU A 88 7.41 -1.77 -17.19
C LEU A 88 6.75 -3.05 -17.70
N ASN A 89 6.99 -4.16 -17.02
CA ASN A 89 6.39 -5.44 -17.39
C ASN A 89 5.00 -5.61 -16.77
N SER A 90 4.96 -5.92 -15.48
CA SER A 90 3.73 -6.09 -14.71
C SER A 90 3.92 -5.44 -13.33
N PRO A 91 3.99 -4.09 -13.27
CA PRO A 91 4.27 -3.36 -12.03
C PRO A 91 3.14 -3.56 -11.03
N LYS A 92 3.52 -3.72 -9.77
CA LYS A 92 2.63 -3.96 -8.63
C LYS A 92 2.83 -2.91 -7.55
N GLY A 93 3.17 -3.32 -6.35
CA GLY A 93 3.32 -2.45 -5.20
C GLY A 93 4.26 -1.26 -5.43
N LEU A 94 3.89 -0.14 -4.83
CA LEU A 94 4.55 1.16 -4.96
C LEU A 94 4.87 1.73 -3.57
N ARG A 95 6.10 2.25 -3.38
CA ARG A 95 6.43 3.02 -2.17
C ARG A 95 7.54 4.02 -2.46
N SER A 96 7.45 5.22 -1.88
CA SER A 96 8.49 6.25 -2.06
C SER A 96 9.44 6.36 -0.89
N HIS A 97 10.63 6.85 -1.16
CA HIS A 97 11.59 7.33 -0.18
C HIS A 97 12.51 8.37 -0.82
N GLY A 98 12.60 9.56 -0.22
CA GLY A 98 13.54 10.61 -0.65
C GLY A 98 13.40 11.00 -2.12
N GLY A 99 12.17 11.25 -2.60
CA GLY A 99 11.88 11.64 -3.97
C GLY A 99 12.05 10.53 -5.02
N THR A 100 12.25 9.29 -4.58
CA THR A 100 12.34 8.10 -5.44
C THR A 100 11.13 7.20 -5.20
N LEU A 101 10.40 6.88 -6.26
CA LEU A 101 9.34 5.87 -6.24
C LEU A 101 9.94 4.51 -6.58
N TRP A 102 9.77 3.56 -5.68
CA TRP A 102 10.14 2.16 -5.86
C TRP A 102 8.94 1.35 -6.31
N VAL A 103 9.16 0.47 -7.28
CA VAL A 103 8.12 -0.33 -7.93
C VAL A 103 8.60 -1.78 -8.02
N ALA A 104 7.77 -2.72 -7.59
CA ALA A 104 7.98 -4.14 -7.84
C ALA A 104 7.52 -4.49 -9.26
N ASP A 105 8.40 -5.04 -10.10
CA ASP A 105 8.09 -5.39 -11.48
C ASP A 105 8.55 -6.81 -11.82
N VAL A 106 7.70 -7.78 -11.56
CA VAL A 106 7.88 -9.23 -11.77
C VAL A 106 9.04 -9.81 -10.97
N ASP A 107 10.29 -9.58 -11.39
CA ASP A 107 11.52 -10.11 -10.79
C ASP A 107 12.62 -9.04 -10.70
N GLU A 108 12.24 -7.78 -10.89
CA GLU A 108 13.14 -6.64 -10.71
C GLU A 108 12.47 -5.54 -9.88
N MET A 109 13.29 -4.80 -9.16
CA MET A 109 12.87 -3.55 -8.51
C MET A 109 13.26 -2.38 -9.40
N VAL A 110 12.28 -1.52 -9.68
CA VAL A 110 12.49 -0.33 -10.50
C VAL A 110 12.46 0.91 -9.62
N SER A 111 13.45 1.78 -9.74
CA SER A 111 13.46 3.07 -9.08
C SER A 111 13.21 4.20 -10.08
N ILE A 112 12.30 5.10 -9.73
CA ILE A 112 11.80 6.18 -10.59
C ILE A 112 11.96 7.51 -9.86
N ASP A 113 12.46 8.51 -10.53
CA ASP A 113 12.48 9.88 -10.02
C ASP A 113 11.07 10.50 -10.05
N ILE A 114 10.53 10.84 -8.89
CA ILE A 114 9.15 11.36 -8.78
C ILE A 114 8.95 12.67 -9.52
N SER A 115 9.98 13.51 -9.59
CA SER A 115 9.89 14.83 -10.22
C SER A 115 9.78 14.74 -11.75
N SER A 116 10.50 13.81 -12.35
CA SER A 116 10.64 13.70 -13.81
C SER A 116 9.93 12.49 -14.42
N GLY A 117 9.66 11.41 -13.65
CA GLY A 117 9.21 10.13 -14.18
C GLY A 117 10.33 9.30 -14.81
N THR A 118 11.57 9.72 -14.65
CA THR A 118 12.72 8.99 -15.22
C THR A 118 13.03 7.75 -14.42
N ILE A 119 13.12 6.58 -15.08
CA ILE A 119 13.63 5.35 -14.48
C ILE A 119 15.14 5.54 -14.20
N LYS A 120 15.51 5.48 -12.91
CA LYS A 120 16.89 5.62 -12.45
C LYS A 120 17.64 4.30 -12.50
N SER A 121 16.99 3.22 -12.10
CA SER A 121 17.61 1.89 -12.07
C SER A 121 16.59 0.78 -12.23
N ARG A 122 17.07 -0.38 -12.69
CA ARG A 122 16.39 -1.66 -12.65
C ARG A 122 17.31 -2.63 -11.94
N ILE A 123 16.86 -3.18 -10.83
CA ILE A 123 17.65 -4.06 -9.97
C ILE A 123 17.03 -5.44 -10.02
N LYS A 124 17.69 -6.36 -10.72
CA LYS A 124 17.27 -7.76 -10.77
C LYS A 124 17.38 -8.38 -9.37
N VAL A 125 16.34 -9.10 -8.96
CA VAL A 125 16.32 -9.89 -7.72
C VAL A 125 16.45 -11.36 -8.10
N ASP A 126 17.62 -11.92 -7.89
CA ASP A 126 17.92 -13.28 -8.33
C ASP A 126 17.01 -14.32 -7.66
N GLY A 127 16.40 -15.18 -8.49
CA GLY A 127 15.49 -16.22 -8.07
C GLY A 127 14.07 -15.74 -7.70
N ALA A 128 13.80 -14.44 -7.79
CA ALA A 128 12.44 -13.93 -7.63
C ALA A 128 11.54 -14.39 -8.75
N LYS A 129 10.25 -14.60 -8.42
CA LYS A 129 9.21 -15.05 -9.36
C LYS A 129 8.01 -14.13 -9.44
N PHE A 130 7.67 -13.48 -8.32
CA PHE A 130 6.46 -12.66 -8.24
C PHE A 130 6.65 -11.60 -7.16
N LEU A 131 7.56 -10.65 -7.45
CA LEU A 131 7.70 -9.47 -6.60
C LEU A 131 6.36 -8.73 -6.59
N ASN A 132 5.87 -8.45 -5.38
CA ASN A 132 4.55 -7.90 -5.22
C ASN A 132 4.58 -6.56 -4.50
N ASP A 133 4.49 -6.49 -3.19
CA ASP A 133 4.41 -5.21 -2.49
C ASP A 133 5.75 -4.71 -1.97
N VAL A 134 5.82 -3.39 -1.75
CA VAL A 134 7.03 -2.66 -1.41
C VAL A 134 6.83 -1.86 -0.12
N ALA A 135 7.78 -1.92 0.78
CA ALA A 135 7.88 -1.02 1.93
C ALA A 135 9.26 -0.36 1.99
N THR A 136 9.32 0.89 2.47
CA THR A 136 10.57 1.62 2.63
C THR A 136 10.85 1.92 4.10
N GLY A 137 12.05 1.63 4.55
CA GLY A 137 12.52 1.96 5.88
C GLY A 137 13.07 3.39 5.98
N PRO A 138 13.13 3.97 7.19
CA PRO A 138 13.64 5.33 7.40
C PRO A 138 15.13 5.45 7.06
N ASP A 139 15.86 4.34 7.03
CA ASP A 139 17.26 4.26 6.63
C ASP A 139 17.43 4.18 5.10
N GLY A 140 16.34 4.24 4.32
CA GLY A 140 16.32 4.08 2.88
C GLY A 140 16.47 2.63 2.40
N ALA A 141 16.36 1.64 3.29
CA ALA A 141 16.22 0.26 2.86
C ALA A 141 14.83 0.04 2.23
N VAL A 142 14.78 -0.76 1.18
CA VAL A 142 13.55 -1.13 0.50
C VAL A 142 13.30 -2.62 0.70
N TYR A 143 12.13 -2.96 1.19
CA TYR A 143 11.67 -4.34 1.36
C TYR A 143 10.67 -4.66 0.26
N VAL A 144 10.75 -5.85 -0.30
CA VAL A 144 9.82 -6.33 -1.32
C VAL A 144 9.44 -7.78 -1.05
N SER A 145 8.15 -8.07 -1.10
CA SER A 145 7.64 -9.43 -1.01
C SER A 145 7.80 -10.15 -2.35
N ASP A 146 8.19 -11.44 -2.30
CA ASP A 146 8.12 -12.36 -3.43
C ASP A 146 7.13 -13.47 -3.06
N MET A 147 5.88 -13.24 -3.42
CA MET A 147 4.75 -14.05 -2.96
C MET A 147 4.92 -15.52 -3.36
N LEU A 148 5.29 -15.82 -4.61
CA LEU A 148 5.37 -17.21 -5.08
C LEU A 148 6.55 -18.00 -4.54
N THR A 149 7.58 -17.36 -4.04
CA THR A 149 8.74 -18.05 -3.42
C THR A 149 8.69 -18.03 -1.89
N SER A 150 7.66 -17.39 -1.31
CA SER A 150 7.54 -17.16 0.13
C SER A 150 8.81 -16.53 0.72
N LYS A 151 9.22 -15.39 0.12
CA LYS A 151 10.40 -14.63 0.52
C LYS A 151 10.06 -13.16 0.69
N ILE A 152 10.89 -12.49 1.48
CA ILE A 152 10.97 -11.03 1.52
C ILE A 152 12.43 -10.68 1.25
N HIS A 153 12.65 -9.83 0.25
CA HIS A 153 13.98 -9.31 -0.06
C HIS A 153 14.15 -7.91 0.53
N ARG A 154 15.41 -7.56 0.79
CA ARG A 154 15.82 -6.22 1.22
C ARG A 154 16.83 -5.67 0.23
N ILE A 155 16.56 -4.49 -0.30
CA ILE A 155 17.48 -3.76 -1.16
C ILE A 155 18.06 -2.60 -0.36
N LYS A 156 19.37 -2.56 -0.21
CA LYS A 156 20.08 -1.45 0.41
C LYS A 156 21.28 -1.10 -0.46
N ASP A 157 21.43 0.20 -0.75
CA ASP A 157 22.50 0.72 -1.63
C ASP A 157 22.57 0.01 -2.99
N GLY A 158 21.39 -0.34 -3.54
CA GLY A 158 21.25 -1.04 -4.81
C GLY A 158 21.54 -2.55 -4.77
N ILE A 159 21.83 -3.11 -3.61
CA ILE A 159 22.17 -4.53 -3.43
C ILE A 159 20.98 -5.29 -2.84
N PRO A 160 20.38 -6.24 -3.59
CA PRO A 160 19.33 -7.11 -3.07
C PRO A 160 19.91 -8.24 -2.22
N THR A 161 19.26 -8.51 -1.11
CA THR A 161 19.55 -9.64 -0.21
C THR A 161 18.24 -10.27 0.25
N THR A 162 18.23 -11.55 0.60
CA THR A 162 17.07 -12.17 1.25
C THR A 162 17.01 -11.71 2.70
N PHE A 163 15.90 -11.05 3.09
CA PHE A 163 15.64 -10.65 4.47
C PHE A 163 15.02 -11.79 5.28
N ALA A 164 14.02 -12.46 4.73
CA ALA A 164 13.37 -13.61 5.34
C ALA A 164 12.85 -14.57 4.25
N GLU A 165 12.82 -15.87 4.55
CA GLU A 165 12.33 -16.89 3.62
C GLU A 165 11.73 -18.09 4.35
N GLY A 166 10.87 -18.81 3.65
CA GLY A 166 10.28 -20.08 4.09
C GLY A 166 8.77 -20.04 4.24
N GLU A 167 8.15 -21.24 4.31
CA GLU A 167 6.69 -21.39 4.35
C GLU A 167 6.04 -20.72 5.59
N GLN A 168 6.80 -20.52 6.68
CA GLN A 168 6.34 -19.79 7.85
C GLN A 168 6.00 -18.33 7.59
N LEU A 169 6.45 -17.75 6.46
CA LEU A 169 6.04 -16.41 6.02
C LEU A 169 4.65 -16.40 5.38
N GLU A 170 4.06 -17.56 5.13
CA GLU A 170 2.70 -17.70 4.62
C GLU A 170 2.48 -16.97 3.29
N TYR A 171 3.51 -16.95 2.43
CA TYR A 171 3.44 -16.30 1.11
C TYR A 171 3.12 -14.81 1.24
N PRO A 172 4.09 -13.99 1.70
CA PRO A 172 3.91 -12.58 2.00
C PRO A 172 3.49 -11.79 0.76
N ASN A 173 2.55 -10.87 0.94
CA ASN A 173 2.08 -9.94 -0.07
C ASN A 173 2.23 -8.51 0.46
N GLY A 174 1.21 -7.88 1.05
CA GLY A 174 1.27 -6.52 1.55
C GLY A 174 2.36 -6.28 2.61
N LEU A 175 3.08 -5.18 2.51
CA LEU A 175 4.18 -4.81 3.39
C LEU A 175 4.05 -3.38 3.93
N LEU A 176 4.35 -3.18 5.20
CA LEU A 176 4.43 -1.85 5.81
C LEU A 176 5.55 -1.80 6.85
N VAL A 177 6.50 -0.88 6.72
CA VAL A 177 7.49 -0.63 7.79
C VAL A 177 6.88 0.26 8.86
N GLU A 178 6.90 -0.17 10.11
CA GLU A 178 6.40 0.54 11.27
C GLU A 178 7.39 0.39 12.44
N GLY A 179 8.11 1.47 12.75
CA GLY A 179 9.14 1.44 13.79
C GLY A 179 10.27 0.47 13.47
N ASP A 180 10.48 -0.51 14.33
CA ASP A 180 11.48 -1.59 14.21
C ASP A 180 10.92 -2.86 13.56
N SER A 181 9.75 -2.79 13.00
CA SER A 181 9.00 -3.93 12.50
C SER A 181 8.60 -3.76 11.03
N LEU A 182 8.59 -4.87 10.30
CA LEU A 182 7.91 -5.01 9.03
C LEU A 182 6.58 -5.72 9.27
N VAL A 183 5.48 -5.02 9.08
CA VAL A 183 4.14 -5.62 9.10
C VAL A 183 3.90 -6.28 7.76
N VAL A 184 3.35 -7.48 7.79
CA VAL A 184 3.16 -8.34 6.62
C VAL A 184 1.72 -8.82 6.56
N ALA A 185 1.07 -8.55 5.45
CA ALA A 185 -0.21 -9.13 5.06
C ALA A 185 0.06 -10.34 4.17
N ALA A 186 -0.20 -11.54 4.70
CA ALA A 186 0.11 -12.77 3.97
C ALA A 186 -1.08 -13.25 3.14
N TRP A 187 -0.77 -13.84 1.99
CA TRP A 187 -1.77 -14.42 1.09
C TRP A 187 -2.23 -15.81 1.54
N GLY A 188 -1.33 -16.58 2.14
CA GLY A 188 -1.46 -18.02 2.31
C GLY A 188 -0.88 -18.79 1.11
N LYS A 189 -0.66 -20.10 1.26
CA LYS A 189 -0.06 -20.92 0.21
C LYS A 189 -0.95 -20.99 -1.04
N PRO A 190 -0.55 -20.38 -2.17
CA PRO A 190 -1.37 -20.34 -3.35
C PRO A 190 -1.39 -21.70 -4.08
N GLU A 191 -2.58 -22.09 -4.55
CA GLU A 191 -2.77 -23.12 -5.56
C GLU A 191 -2.48 -22.53 -6.95
N ALA A 192 -2.52 -23.36 -7.99
CA ALA A 192 -2.21 -22.93 -9.36
C ALA A 192 -3.12 -21.78 -9.89
N ASN A 193 -4.32 -21.65 -9.36
CA ASN A 193 -5.28 -20.60 -9.70
C ASN A 193 -5.30 -19.44 -8.67
N PHE A 194 -4.28 -19.32 -7.84
CA PHE A 194 -4.14 -18.34 -6.74
C PHE A 194 -5.16 -18.49 -5.60
N SER A 195 -6.07 -19.48 -5.62
CA SER A 195 -6.85 -19.82 -4.43
C SER A 195 -5.95 -20.40 -3.33
N THR A 196 -6.44 -20.47 -2.11
CA THR A 196 -5.72 -21.07 -0.97
C THR A 196 -6.62 -22.02 -0.21
N LYS A 197 -6.03 -23.10 0.36
CA LYS A 197 -6.72 -23.96 1.33
C LYS A 197 -6.79 -23.30 2.70
N VAL A 198 -5.72 -22.61 3.06
CA VAL A 198 -5.61 -21.85 4.31
C VAL A 198 -5.15 -20.46 3.96
N PRO A 199 -5.96 -19.42 4.23
CA PRO A 199 -5.57 -18.03 4.03
C PRO A 199 -4.43 -17.61 4.97
N GLY A 200 -3.83 -16.46 4.70
CA GLY A 200 -2.74 -15.91 5.50
C GLY A 200 -3.20 -15.13 6.73
N HIS A 201 -2.22 -14.81 7.57
CA HIS A 201 -2.38 -13.93 8.73
C HIS A 201 -1.83 -12.53 8.44
N LEU A 202 -2.19 -11.58 9.30
CA LEU A 202 -1.43 -10.36 9.50
C LEU A 202 -0.44 -10.59 10.64
N TYR A 203 0.86 -10.27 10.41
CA TYR A 203 1.92 -10.45 11.41
C TYR A 203 3.01 -9.40 11.28
N ARG A 204 3.91 -9.34 12.27
CA ARG A 204 5.12 -8.53 12.26
C ARG A 204 6.36 -9.40 12.17
N LEU A 205 7.37 -8.91 11.45
CA LEU A 205 8.76 -9.36 11.52
C LEU A 205 9.61 -8.25 12.14
N ASN A 206 10.38 -8.56 13.16
CA ASN A 206 11.34 -7.59 13.69
C ASN A 206 12.47 -7.38 12.68
N LEU A 207 12.76 -6.13 12.31
CA LEU A 207 13.72 -5.76 11.25
C LEU A 207 15.17 -6.14 11.57
N THR A 208 15.49 -6.34 12.86
CA THR A 208 16.85 -6.72 13.30
C THR A 208 17.00 -8.23 13.43
N THR A 209 16.01 -8.91 14.04
CA THR A 209 16.12 -10.33 14.40
C THR A 209 15.39 -11.28 13.46
N GLY A 210 14.49 -10.75 12.60
CA GLY A 210 13.59 -11.55 11.77
C GLY A 210 12.48 -12.28 12.55
N ALA A 211 12.38 -12.07 13.87
CA ALA A 211 11.40 -12.75 14.71
C ALA A 211 9.97 -12.41 14.29
N LYS A 212 9.15 -13.45 14.05
CA LYS A 212 7.73 -13.33 13.66
C LYS A 212 6.84 -13.26 14.90
N THR A 213 5.89 -12.31 14.89
CA THR A 213 4.82 -12.19 15.90
C THR A 213 3.49 -12.00 15.18
N LEU A 214 2.50 -12.86 15.47
CA LEU A 214 1.17 -12.74 14.90
C LEU A 214 0.46 -11.48 15.43
N ILE A 215 -0.22 -10.76 14.55
CA ILE A 215 -1.19 -9.71 14.89
C ILE A 215 -2.57 -10.34 14.96
N THR A 216 -2.98 -11.09 13.93
CA THR A 216 -4.25 -11.83 13.95
C THR A 216 -4.03 -13.26 14.46
N SER A 217 -4.88 -13.71 15.37
CA SER A 217 -4.77 -15.05 15.99
C SER A 217 -5.31 -16.18 15.09
N LYS A 218 -6.02 -15.83 14.02
CA LYS A 218 -6.61 -16.76 13.04
C LYS A 218 -6.25 -16.34 11.63
N PRO A 219 -6.19 -17.29 10.67
CA PRO A 219 -6.12 -16.96 9.25
C PRO A 219 -7.19 -15.94 8.87
N THR A 220 -6.82 -14.90 8.16
CA THR A 220 -7.65 -13.69 7.99
C THR A 220 -8.18 -13.57 6.57
N GLY A 221 -7.36 -13.84 5.55
CA GLY A 221 -7.73 -13.67 4.15
C GLY A 221 -6.59 -13.95 3.18
N ASN A 222 -6.87 -13.82 1.89
CA ASN A 222 -5.85 -13.69 0.86
C ASN A 222 -5.46 -12.21 0.81
N LEU A 223 -4.65 -11.82 1.82
CA LEU A 223 -4.37 -10.43 2.10
C LEU A 223 -3.45 -9.84 1.03
N ASP A 224 -3.75 -8.59 0.65
CA ASP A 224 -3.05 -7.86 -0.41
C ASP A 224 -2.59 -6.50 0.13
N GLY A 225 -3.30 -5.41 -0.14
CA GLY A 225 -2.93 -4.08 0.34
C GLY A 225 -2.98 -3.93 1.86
N LEU A 226 -2.07 -3.14 2.40
CA LEU A 226 -1.90 -2.93 3.83
C LEU A 226 -1.51 -1.50 4.16
N GLU A 227 -2.33 -0.81 4.95
CA GLU A 227 -2.03 0.53 5.45
C GLU A 227 -2.38 0.66 6.94
N SER A 228 -1.65 1.54 7.66
CA SER A 228 -1.94 1.88 9.05
C SER A 228 -3.23 2.68 9.17
N ASP A 229 -4.05 2.39 10.20
CA ASP A 229 -5.22 3.19 10.54
C ASP A 229 -4.88 4.48 11.33
N GLY A 230 -3.60 4.67 11.67
CA GLY A 230 -3.12 5.79 12.48
C GLY A 230 -3.41 5.66 13.97
N GLN A 231 -3.98 4.54 14.44
CA GLN A 231 -4.33 4.27 15.83
C GLN A 231 -3.76 2.94 16.36
N GLY A 232 -2.78 2.39 15.63
CA GLY A 232 -2.11 1.12 15.94
C GLY A 232 -2.78 -0.11 15.33
N GLY A 233 -3.84 0.07 14.56
CA GLY A 233 -4.48 -0.95 13.75
C GLY A 233 -4.19 -0.76 12.26
N TYR A 234 -4.88 -1.55 11.41
CA TYR A 234 -4.62 -1.61 9.98
C TYR A 234 -5.90 -1.70 9.16
N VAL A 235 -5.84 -1.13 7.95
CA VAL A 235 -6.81 -1.35 6.88
C VAL A 235 -6.16 -2.26 5.87
N VAL A 236 -6.81 -3.39 5.56
CA VAL A 236 -6.24 -4.47 4.75
C VAL A 236 -7.25 -4.91 3.70
N SER A 237 -6.81 -5.16 2.47
CA SER A 237 -7.64 -5.80 1.44
C SER A 237 -7.48 -7.33 1.46
N ASP A 238 -8.56 -8.03 1.15
CA ASP A 238 -8.59 -9.46 0.79
C ASP A 238 -8.98 -9.54 -0.68
N TRP A 239 -8.00 -9.79 -1.52
CA TRP A 239 -8.15 -9.74 -2.97
C TRP A 239 -9.16 -10.76 -3.51
N VAL A 240 -9.14 -11.99 -2.99
CA VAL A 240 -9.98 -13.09 -3.47
C VAL A 240 -11.42 -12.92 -2.99
N ALA A 241 -11.60 -12.61 -1.70
CA ALA A 241 -12.93 -12.44 -1.15
C ALA A 241 -13.55 -11.05 -1.44
N GLY A 242 -12.77 -10.10 -1.99
CA GLY A 242 -13.24 -8.75 -2.30
C GLY A 242 -13.57 -7.94 -1.06
N LYS A 243 -12.81 -8.10 0.03
CA LYS A 243 -13.11 -7.44 1.31
C LYS A 243 -12.10 -6.36 1.62
N ILE A 244 -12.58 -5.33 2.30
CA ILE A 244 -11.74 -4.42 3.07
C ILE A 244 -12.00 -4.70 4.54
N LEU A 245 -10.93 -5.02 5.25
CA LEU A 245 -10.95 -5.40 6.65
C LEU A 245 -10.27 -4.31 7.48
N HIS A 246 -10.76 -4.09 8.69
CA HIS A 246 -10.02 -3.40 9.75
C HIS A 246 -9.50 -4.43 10.74
N VAL A 247 -8.22 -4.38 11.01
CA VAL A 247 -7.56 -5.16 12.06
C VAL A 247 -7.17 -4.19 13.15
N ALA A 248 -7.82 -4.30 14.30
CA ALA A 248 -7.53 -3.45 15.46
C ALA A 248 -6.16 -3.78 16.08
N ALA A 249 -5.62 -2.88 16.91
CA ALA A 249 -4.33 -3.06 17.57
C ALA A 249 -4.22 -4.35 18.41
N ASN A 250 -5.33 -4.90 18.91
CA ASN A 250 -5.41 -6.16 19.62
C ASN A 250 -5.55 -7.40 18.71
N GLY A 251 -5.58 -7.20 17.39
CA GLY A 251 -5.73 -8.26 16.38
C GLY A 251 -7.17 -8.63 16.02
N ASP A 252 -8.17 -8.01 16.65
CA ASP A 252 -9.57 -8.22 16.30
C ASP A 252 -9.83 -7.70 14.88
N THR A 253 -10.48 -8.54 14.07
CA THR A 253 -10.74 -8.26 12.66
C THR A 253 -12.22 -8.04 12.41
N ARG A 254 -12.58 -6.98 11.69
CA ARG A 254 -13.94 -6.71 11.24
C ARG A 254 -14.01 -6.29 9.78
N LEU A 255 -15.11 -6.64 9.12
CA LEU A 255 -15.39 -6.20 7.77
C LEU A 255 -15.76 -4.70 7.77
N LEU A 256 -15.06 -3.90 6.94
CA LEU A 256 -15.45 -2.51 6.65
C LEU A 256 -16.34 -2.46 5.40
N ARG A 257 -15.89 -3.05 4.30
CA ARG A 257 -16.60 -3.02 3.01
C ARG A 257 -16.50 -4.36 2.30
N GLN A 258 -17.54 -4.66 1.51
CA GLN A 258 -17.58 -5.81 0.61
C GLN A 258 -17.66 -5.33 -0.83
N PHE A 259 -16.77 -5.84 -1.68
CA PHE A 259 -16.71 -5.63 -3.11
C PHE A 259 -16.66 -6.96 -3.85
N LYS A 260 -16.46 -6.92 -5.17
CA LYS A 260 -16.10 -8.10 -5.95
C LYS A 260 -14.63 -8.46 -5.76
N GLN A 261 -14.25 -9.66 -6.18
CA GLN A 261 -12.86 -10.10 -6.28
C GLN A 261 -12.00 -9.07 -7.04
N GLY A 262 -10.73 -8.90 -6.62
CA GLY A 262 -9.80 -7.98 -7.25
C GLY A 262 -9.66 -6.65 -6.50
N THR A 263 -9.96 -6.63 -5.19
CA THR A 263 -9.57 -5.53 -4.29
C THR A 263 -8.07 -5.62 -4.05
N ALA A 264 -7.30 -4.80 -4.76
CA ALA A 264 -5.86 -4.90 -4.80
C ALA A 264 -5.17 -4.01 -3.75
N ASP A 265 -3.89 -3.66 -3.95
CA ASP A 265 -3.13 -2.86 -2.99
C ASP A 265 -3.66 -1.43 -2.90
N LEU A 266 -3.91 -0.97 -1.69
CA LEU A 266 -4.69 0.22 -1.37
C LEU A 266 -3.86 1.34 -0.75
N ALA A 267 -4.32 2.59 -0.91
CA ALA A 267 -3.93 3.67 -0.02
C ALA A 267 -5.04 3.96 1.00
N TYR A 268 -4.64 4.21 2.23
CA TYR A 268 -5.55 4.70 3.27
C TYR A 268 -5.02 5.98 3.89
N LEU A 269 -5.91 6.94 4.07
CA LEU A 269 -5.64 8.25 4.66
C LEU A 269 -6.36 8.34 6.00
N PRO A 270 -5.68 8.08 7.12
CA PRO A 270 -6.29 8.06 8.46
C PRO A 270 -6.95 9.38 8.83
N GLU A 271 -6.33 10.50 8.46
CA GLU A 271 -6.78 11.84 8.78
C GLU A 271 -8.17 12.20 8.20
N SER A 272 -8.52 11.62 7.06
CA SER A 272 -9.82 11.83 6.39
C SER A 272 -10.67 10.56 6.33
N ARG A 273 -10.14 9.44 6.84
CA ARG A 273 -10.74 8.10 6.71
C ARG A 273 -11.09 7.74 5.27
N THR A 274 -10.24 8.14 4.34
CA THR A 274 -10.43 7.90 2.93
C THR A 274 -9.63 6.68 2.50
N LEU A 275 -10.33 5.73 1.90
CA LEU A 275 -9.73 4.58 1.20
C LEU A 275 -9.63 4.90 -0.28
N ILE A 276 -8.48 4.71 -0.90
CA ILE A 276 -8.30 4.72 -2.35
C ILE A 276 -7.96 3.30 -2.78
N LEU A 277 -8.85 2.69 -3.56
CA LEU A 277 -8.82 1.26 -3.86
C LEU A 277 -8.79 1.00 -5.36
N PRO A 278 -7.76 0.31 -5.85
CA PRO A 278 -7.80 -0.31 -7.17
C PRO A 278 -8.76 -1.51 -7.17
N HIS A 279 -9.67 -1.53 -8.11
CA HIS A 279 -10.49 -2.68 -8.48
C HIS A 279 -9.87 -3.29 -9.74
N MET A 280 -8.88 -4.15 -9.55
CA MET A 280 -8.01 -4.65 -10.62
C MET A 280 -8.80 -5.28 -11.78
N LEU A 281 -9.77 -6.15 -11.46
CA LEU A 281 -10.58 -6.86 -12.45
C LEU A 281 -11.70 -6.00 -13.07
N GLU A 282 -11.95 -4.80 -12.53
CA GLU A 282 -12.93 -3.84 -13.05
C GLU A 282 -12.24 -2.66 -13.77
N ASN A 283 -10.91 -2.67 -13.89
CA ASN A 283 -10.11 -1.59 -14.50
C ASN A 283 -10.46 -0.22 -13.92
N ARG A 284 -10.53 -0.12 -12.60
CA ARG A 284 -11.02 1.07 -11.91
C ARG A 284 -10.22 1.36 -10.63
N VAL A 285 -9.98 2.64 -10.37
CA VAL A 285 -9.51 3.12 -9.06
C VAL A 285 -10.57 4.05 -8.49
N GLN A 286 -10.90 3.88 -7.22
CA GLN A 286 -11.96 4.66 -6.59
C GLN A 286 -11.62 5.06 -5.15
N ALA A 287 -11.98 6.29 -4.77
CA ALA A 287 -11.92 6.77 -3.40
C ALA A 287 -13.27 6.57 -2.69
N TYR A 288 -13.19 6.12 -1.43
CA TYR A 288 -14.34 5.88 -0.55
C TYR A 288 -14.14 6.60 0.78
N ASP A 289 -15.20 7.22 1.27
CA ASP A 289 -15.24 7.69 2.65
C ASP A 289 -15.64 6.54 3.57
N LEU A 290 -14.74 6.19 4.50
CA LEU A 290 -14.98 5.16 5.51
C LEU A 290 -15.36 5.74 6.88
N SER A 291 -15.70 7.04 6.99
CA SER A 291 -16.00 7.69 8.28
C SER A 291 -17.16 7.03 9.03
N ALA A 292 -18.13 6.47 8.31
CA ALA A 292 -19.26 5.76 8.90
C ALA A 292 -18.89 4.33 9.35
N ASP A 293 -17.85 3.75 8.77
CA ASP A 293 -17.44 2.35 9.00
C ASP A 293 -16.56 2.20 10.26
N PHE A 294 -16.00 3.32 10.76
CA PHE A 294 -15.18 3.38 11.98
C PHE A 294 -15.95 3.83 13.24
N LYS A 295 -17.27 3.72 13.23
CA LYS A 295 -18.13 4.03 14.39
C LYS A 295 -18.31 2.82 15.28
#